data_0c0ba6475cb1451ee35c55117b95e7ca
#
_entry.id   0c0ba6475cb1451ee35c55117b95e7ca
#
_cell.length_a   1.000
_cell.length_b   1.000
_cell.length_c   1.000
_cell.angle_alpha   90.00
_cell.angle_beta   90.00
_cell.angle_gamma   90.00
#
_symmetry.space_group_name_H-M   'P 1'
#
loop_
_entity.id
_entity.type
_entity.pdbx_description
1 polymer ?
#
loop_
_entity_poly.entity_id
_entity_poly.type
_entity_poly.pdbx_seq_one_letter_code
_entity_poly.pdbx_strand_id
1 'polypeptide(L)'
;MDEVVAGYRKLTGDVPMFGKWVYGFWQSKERYKSFDELKAVVKEYRKRGIPLDNIVQDWEYWGDKPHWNSLTFHPANFNYPRQVIEELHQQHHVHFMLSVWPGFGPETAVYQSLDSIGALFSEPTWAGYKVFDAYNPAARDIFWQYLKKGLYDMGVDAWWMDATEPSFRDG
;
A
#
# COMPACT_ATOMS: atom_id res chain seq x y z
N MET A 1 -25.82 18.42 14.32
CA MET A 1 -24.78 17.65 13.61
C MET A 1 -24.15 16.60 14.52
N ASP A 2 -23.81 16.93 15.75
CA ASP A 2 -23.15 16.02 16.71
C ASP A 2 -23.98 14.76 17.04
N GLU A 3 -25.31 14.88 17.17
CA GLU A 3 -26.20 13.75 17.40
C GLU A 3 -26.24 12.77 16.21
N VAL A 4 -26.13 13.29 14.97
CA VAL A 4 -26.07 12.45 13.75
C VAL A 4 -24.73 11.69 13.72
N VAL A 5 -23.64 12.36 13.99
CA VAL A 5 -22.29 11.73 14.08
C VAL A 5 -22.27 10.70 15.20
N ALA A 6 -22.82 11.02 16.38
CA ALA A 6 -22.92 10.08 17.50
C ALA A 6 -23.80 8.87 17.15
N GLY A 7 -24.91 9.05 16.44
CA GLY A 7 -25.75 7.96 15.95
C GLY A 7 -25.03 7.05 14.97
N TYR A 8 -24.33 7.65 14.00
CA TYR A 8 -23.50 6.90 13.04
C TYR A 8 -22.43 6.07 13.76
N ARG A 9 -21.75 6.66 14.76
CA ARG A 9 -20.72 5.97 15.55
C ARG A 9 -21.27 4.78 16.34
N LYS A 10 -22.50 4.88 16.84
CA LYS A 10 -23.16 3.73 17.50
C LYS A 10 -23.36 2.54 16.54
N LEU A 11 -23.55 2.81 15.25
CA LEU A 11 -23.74 1.76 14.24
C LEU A 11 -22.40 1.17 13.74
N THR A 12 -21.37 2.02 13.60
CA THR A 12 -20.09 1.64 12.98
C THR A 12 -18.98 1.31 13.98
N GLY A 13 -19.19 1.58 15.25
CA GLY A 13 -18.18 1.40 16.30
C GLY A 13 -17.25 2.61 16.47
N ASP A 14 -16.34 2.48 17.44
CA ASP A 14 -15.38 3.54 17.76
C ASP A 14 -14.22 3.58 16.77
N VAL A 15 -13.82 4.81 16.41
CA VAL A 15 -12.62 5.06 15.60
C VAL A 15 -11.44 5.32 16.54
N PRO A 16 -10.29 4.68 16.34
CA PRO A 16 -9.10 4.99 17.10
C PRO A 16 -8.66 6.45 16.85
N MET A 17 -8.07 7.07 17.87
CA MET A 17 -7.44 8.37 17.72
C MET A 17 -6.16 8.21 16.90
N PHE A 18 -6.12 8.82 15.74
CA PHE A 18 -4.92 8.84 14.91
C PHE A 18 -3.88 9.84 15.41
N GLY A 19 -2.62 9.61 15.07
CA GLY A 19 -1.57 10.59 15.25
C GLY A 19 -1.84 11.88 14.47
N LYS A 20 -1.33 13.01 14.95
CA LYS A 20 -1.55 14.33 14.35
C LYS A 20 -1.15 14.40 12.87
N TRP A 21 -0.12 13.65 12.49
CA TRP A 21 0.40 13.58 11.13
C TRP A 21 -0.63 13.13 10.08
N VAL A 22 -1.61 12.31 10.48
CA VAL A 22 -2.69 11.84 9.58
C VAL A 22 -3.52 13.01 9.05
N TYR A 23 -3.64 14.08 9.82
CA TYR A 23 -4.39 15.29 9.46
C TYR A 23 -3.51 16.36 8.79
N GLY A 24 -2.24 16.06 8.56
CA GLY A 24 -1.29 16.93 7.89
C GLY A 24 -1.34 16.85 6.36
N PHE A 25 -0.31 17.37 5.71
CA PHE A 25 -0.24 17.40 4.25
C PHE A 25 0.32 16.08 3.69
N TRP A 26 -0.37 15.54 2.70
CA TRP A 26 -0.03 14.32 1.98
C TRP A 26 0.42 14.64 0.56
N GLN A 27 1.70 14.45 0.25
CA GLN A 27 2.22 14.58 -1.11
C GLN A 27 2.11 13.25 -1.84
N SER A 28 1.36 13.23 -2.92
CA SER A 28 1.18 12.09 -3.80
C SER A 28 1.51 12.44 -5.24
N LYS A 29 1.87 11.44 -6.01
CA LYS A 29 2.06 11.50 -7.46
C LYS A 29 1.82 10.11 -8.04
N GLU A 30 1.13 9.99 -9.14
CA GLU A 30 1.16 8.80 -9.98
C GLU A 30 2.36 8.90 -10.93
N ARG A 31 3.45 8.29 -10.68
CA ARG A 31 4.00 7.60 -9.49
C ARG A 31 5.48 7.97 -9.40
N TYR A 32 6.09 7.86 -8.26
CA TYR A 32 7.55 7.96 -8.18
C TYR A 32 8.15 6.67 -8.74
N LYS A 33 9.16 6.80 -9.60
CA LYS A 33 9.79 5.66 -10.30
C LYS A 33 10.93 5.03 -9.51
N SER A 34 11.36 5.67 -8.42
CA SER A 34 12.40 5.18 -7.53
C SER A 34 12.35 5.87 -6.17
N PHE A 35 13.01 5.29 -5.18
CA PHE A 35 13.23 5.95 -3.90
C PHE A 35 14.07 7.23 -4.03
N ASP A 36 14.98 7.32 -5.00
CA ASP A 36 15.75 8.54 -5.20
C ASP A 36 14.87 9.69 -5.68
N GLU A 37 13.93 9.45 -6.61
CA GLU A 37 12.95 10.44 -7.02
C GLU A 37 12.07 10.87 -5.85
N LEU A 38 11.54 9.93 -5.09
CA LEU A 38 10.71 10.19 -3.93
C LEU A 38 11.44 11.03 -2.87
N LYS A 39 12.66 10.63 -2.52
CA LYS A 39 13.50 11.38 -1.56
C LYS A 39 13.85 12.78 -2.07
N ALA A 40 14.09 12.95 -3.36
CA ALA A 40 14.37 14.27 -3.95
C ALA A 40 13.19 15.24 -3.73
N VAL A 41 11.94 14.75 -3.87
CA VAL A 41 10.74 15.54 -3.59
C VAL A 41 10.69 15.95 -2.11
N VAL A 42 10.87 15.03 -1.19
CA VAL A 42 10.88 15.32 0.26
C VAL A 42 11.94 16.36 0.61
N LYS A 43 13.15 16.18 0.08
CA LYS A 43 14.28 17.13 0.29
C LYS A 43 13.96 18.51 -0.24
N GLU A 44 13.29 18.62 -1.39
CA GLU A 44 12.90 19.91 -1.96
C GLU A 44 11.82 20.62 -1.12
N TYR A 45 10.84 19.90 -0.57
CA TYR A 45 9.90 20.45 0.41
C TYR A 45 10.62 21.03 1.61
N ARG A 46 11.54 20.28 2.21
CA ARG A 46 12.34 20.75 3.36
C ARG A 46 13.22 21.96 3.03
N LYS A 47 13.89 21.93 1.87
CA LYS A 47 14.71 23.05 1.39
C LYS A 47 13.92 24.35 1.22
N ARG A 48 12.66 24.24 0.76
CA ARG A 48 11.77 25.41 0.59
C ARG A 48 11.07 25.83 1.87
N GLY A 49 11.23 25.11 2.97
CA GLY A 49 10.51 25.36 4.21
C GLY A 49 9.00 25.12 4.11
N ILE A 50 8.56 24.28 3.14
CA ILE A 50 7.16 23.93 2.98
C ILE A 50 6.84 22.74 3.88
N PRO A 51 5.80 22.82 4.73
CA PRO A 51 5.38 21.69 5.56
C PRO A 51 5.01 20.47 4.72
N LEU A 52 5.44 19.30 5.18
CA LEU A 52 5.12 17.99 4.61
C LEU A 52 5.09 16.98 5.73
N ASP A 53 3.98 16.29 5.90
CA ASP A 53 3.80 15.29 6.95
C ASP A 53 3.87 13.86 6.39
N ASN A 54 3.39 13.67 5.16
CA ASN A 54 3.25 12.35 4.56
C ASN A 54 3.66 12.36 3.09
N ILE A 55 4.27 11.27 2.64
CA ILE A 55 4.51 11.01 1.21
C ILE A 55 3.93 9.66 0.82
N VAL A 56 3.33 9.61 -0.37
CA VAL A 56 2.64 8.42 -0.89
C VAL A 56 3.44 7.85 -2.05
N GLN A 57 3.83 6.57 -1.95
CA GLN A 57 4.28 5.79 -3.09
C GLN A 57 3.08 5.05 -3.66
N ASP A 58 2.74 5.39 -4.88
CA ASP A 58 1.70 4.74 -5.66
C ASP A 58 2.22 3.44 -6.29
N TRP A 59 1.48 2.82 -7.17
CA TRP A 59 1.70 1.50 -7.77
C TRP A 59 3.03 1.31 -8.52
N GLU A 60 3.31 0.10 -9.01
CA GLU A 60 4.52 -0.32 -9.74
C GLU A 60 5.87 -0.21 -8.98
N TYR A 61 5.86 -0.02 -7.66
CA TYR A 61 7.08 -0.16 -6.86
C TYR A 61 7.59 -1.62 -6.79
N TRP A 62 6.74 -2.56 -7.18
CA TRP A 62 7.02 -3.99 -7.27
C TRP A 62 7.67 -4.43 -8.58
N GLY A 63 7.70 -3.58 -9.61
CA GLY A 63 8.25 -3.88 -10.94
C GLY A 63 7.19 -3.99 -12.03
N ASP A 64 7.19 -5.09 -12.77
CA ASP A 64 6.37 -5.31 -13.95
C ASP A 64 5.01 -5.99 -13.67
N LYS A 65 4.20 -6.19 -14.72
CA LYS A 65 2.87 -6.78 -14.61
C LYS A 65 2.85 -8.23 -14.10
N PRO A 66 3.75 -9.15 -14.52
CA PRO A 66 3.81 -10.49 -13.95
C PRO A 66 4.03 -10.52 -12.44
N HIS A 67 4.72 -9.50 -11.89
CA HIS A 67 4.96 -9.31 -10.47
C HIS A 67 3.97 -8.35 -9.81
N TRP A 68 2.81 -8.11 -10.42
CA TRP A 68 1.80 -7.18 -9.91
C TRP A 68 1.55 -7.36 -8.42
N ASN A 69 1.67 -6.25 -7.66
CA ASN A 69 1.43 -6.22 -6.22
C ASN A 69 2.16 -7.34 -5.43
N SER A 70 3.42 -7.58 -5.75
CA SER A 70 4.22 -8.67 -5.13
C SER A 70 4.38 -8.55 -3.61
N LEU A 71 3.91 -7.45 -3.01
CA LEU A 71 4.10 -7.09 -1.61
C LEU A 71 5.59 -7.03 -1.21
N THR A 72 6.42 -6.65 -2.20
CA THR A 72 7.86 -6.41 -2.03
C THR A 72 8.29 -5.23 -2.88
N PHE A 73 9.40 -4.61 -2.53
CA PHE A 73 10.01 -3.53 -3.31
C PHE A 73 10.93 -4.09 -4.38
N HIS A 74 10.81 -3.58 -5.62
CA HIS A 74 11.69 -3.98 -6.71
C HIS A 74 13.12 -3.46 -6.47
N PRO A 75 14.13 -4.36 -6.43
CA PRO A 75 15.46 -4.01 -5.92
C PRO A 75 16.25 -3.03 -6.79
N ALA A 76 15.93 -2.90 -8.08
CA ALA A 76 16.64 -1.96 -8.96
C ALA A 76 16.33 -0.49 -8.66
N ASN A 77 15.07 -0.18 -8.32
CA ASN A 77 14.62 1.20 -8.16
C ASN A 77 14.20 1.53 -6.71
N PHE A 78 13.86 0.50 -5.94
CA PHE A 78 13.38 0.62 -4.57
C PHE A 78 14.23 -0.22 -3.61
N ASN A 79 15.56 -0.09 -3.73
CA ASN A 79 16.51 -0.79 -2.91
C ASN A 79 16.55 -0.26 -1.46
N TYR A 80 16.96 -1.10 -0.53
CA TYR A 80 17.12 -0.76 0.88
C TYR A 80 15.89 -0.10 1.53
N PRO A 81 14.66 -0.65 1.34
CA PRO A 81 13.43 0.03 1.76
C PRO A 81 13.42 0.42 3.23
N ARG A 82 13.85 -0.47 4.14
CA ARG A 82 13.93 -0.18 5.58
C ARG A 82 14.79 1.06 5.86
N GLN A 83 15.95 1.16 5.25
CA GLN A 83 16.87 2.28 5.47
C GLN A 83 16.29 3.59 4.93
N VAL A 84 15.63 3.53 3.75
CA VAL A 84 15.00 4.71 3.15
C VAL A 84 13.82 5.18 3.98
N ILE A 85 12.96 4.28 4.45
CA ILE A 85 11.82 4.65 5.29
C ILE A 85 12.30 5.20 6.63
N GLU A 86 13.34 4.61 7.22
CA GLU A 86 13.97 5.14 8.43
C GLU A 86 14.57 6.54 8.21
N GLU A 87 15.22 6.81 7.05
CA GLU A 87 15.68 8.16 6.66
C GLU A 87 14.50 9.14 6.61
N LEU A 88 13.37 8.75 5.99
CA LEU A 88 12.16 9.59 5.94
C LEU A 88 11.66 9.94 7.34
N HIS A 89 11.60 8.97 8.24
CA HIS A 89 11.13 9.16 9.61
C HIS A 89 12.09 10.03 10.43
N GLN A 90 13.37 9.63 10.50
CA GLN A 90 14.33 10.20 11.46
C GLN A 90 14.92 11.53 10.99
N GLN A 91 15.18 11.68 9.70
CA GLN A 91 15.86 12.88 9.17
C GLN A 91 14.88 13.90 8.61
N HIS A 92 13.77 13.40 8.01
CA HIS A 92 12.82 14.27 7.33
C HIS A 92 11.50 14.45 8.08
N HIS A 93 11.22 13.65 9.12
CA HIS A 93 9.96 13.65 9.87
C HIS A 93 8.75 13.55 8.92
N VAL A 94 8.79 12.57 8.01
CA VAL A 94 7.75 12.30 7.02
C VAL A 94 7.32 10.85 7.15
N HIS A 95 6.02 10.62 7.24
CA HIS A 95 5.42 9.28 7.21
C HIS A 95 5.24 8.79 5.78
N PHE A 96 5.24 7.47 5.62
CA PHE A 96 5.23 6.81 4.33
C PHE A 96 4.00 5.94 4.13
N MET A 97 3.16 6.29 3.14
CA MET A 97 2.02 5.49 2.69
C MET A 97 2.37 4.75 1.41
N LEU A 98 1.88 3.53 1.30
CA LEU A 98 2.11 2.67 0.15
C LEU A 98 0.80 2.14 -0.43
N SER A 99 0.67 2.16 -1.76
CA SER A 99 -0.45 1.54 -2.47
C SER A 99 -0.36 0.02 -2.40
N VAL A 100 -1.47 -0.65 -2.08
CA VAL A 100 -1.62 -2.10 -2.12
C VAL A 100 -2.94 -2.47 -2.81
N TRP A 101 -2.95 -3.60 -3.51
CA TRP A 101 -4.07 -4.05 -4.32
C TRP A 101 -4.61 -5.40 -3.82
N PRO A 102 -5.87 -5.78 -4.12
CA PRO A 102 -6.44 -7.06 -3.72
C PRO A 102 -6.07 -8.21 -4.64
N GLY A 103 -5.28 -7.96 -5.68
CA GLY A 103 -4.91 -8.97 -6.67
C GLY A 103 -3.41 -9.03 -6.91
N PHE A 104 -2.98 -10.17 -7.43
CA PHE A 104 -1.56 -10.53 -7.54
C PHE A 104 -1.22 -11.07 -8.92
N GLY A 105 -0.05 -10.69 -9.42
CA GLY A 105 0.51 -11.21 -10.65
C GLY A 105 0.99 -12.66 -10.51
N PRO A 106 0.95 -13.45 -11.58
CA PRO A 106 1.18 -14.90 -11.52
C PRO A 106 2.60 -15.29 -11.10
N GLU A 107 3.58 -14.40 -11.22
CA GLU A 107 4.97 -14.68 -10.83
C GLU A 107 5.28 -14.26 -9.39
N THR A 108 4.28 -13.85 -8.61
CA THR A 108 4.46 -13.49 -7.22
C THR A 108 4.33 -14.67 -6.28
N ALA A 109 5.12 -14.70 -5.21
CA ALA A 109 5.04 -15.76 -4.20
C ALA A 109 3.68 -15.77 -3.47
N VAL A 110 3.07 -14.60 -3.29
CA VAL A 110 1.73 -14.49 -2.70
C VAL A 110 0.67 -15.13 -3.60
N TYR A 111 0.74 -14.92 -4.93
CA TYR A 111 -0.15 -15.58 -5.88
C TYR A 111 -0.03 -17.12 -5.76
N GLN A 112 1.19 -17.65 -5.79
CA GLN A 112 1.42 -19.09 -5.70
C GLN A 112 0.86 -19.69 -4.41
N SER A 113 1.00 -18.98 -3.30
CA SER A 113 0.45 -19.43 -2.01
C SER A 113 -1.09 -19.40 -1.99
N LEU A 114 -1.71 -18.39 -2.57
CA LEU A 114 -3.17 -18.28 -2.66
C LEU A 114 -3.76 -19.30 -3.65
N ASP A 115 -3.10 -19.50 -4.78
CA ASP A 115 -3.50 -20.49 -5.81
C ASP A 115 -3.45 -21.93 -5.25
N SER A 116 -2.45 -22.24 -4.44
CA SER A 116 -2.28 -23.58 -3.83
C SER A 116 -3.45 -23.99 -2.92
N ILE A 117 -4.21 -23.04 -2.42
CA ILE A 117 -5.43 -23.28 -1.59
C ILE A 117 -6.73 -22.96 -2.34
N GLY A 118 -6.66 -22.69 -3.65
CA GLY A 118 -7.83 -22.33 -4.45
C GLY A 118 -8.49 -21.01 -4.06
N ALA A 119 -7.74 -20.05 -3.54
CA ALA A 119 -8.24 -18.77 -3.02
C ALA A 119 -8.04 -17.58 -3.97
N LEU A 120 -7.91 -17.84 -5.27
CA LEU A 120 -7.92 -16.81 -6.32
C LEU A 120 -9.20 -16.95 -7.15
N PHE A 121 -9.81 -15.82 -7.52
CA PHE A 121 -10.88 -15.83 -8.50
C PHE A 121 -10.36 -16.29 -9.86
N SER A 122 -11.21 -16.99 -10.65
CA SER A 122 -10.80 -17.62 -11.91
C SER A 122 -10.41 -16.59 -12.97
N GLU A 123 -11.15 -15.49 -13.04
CA GLU A 123 -11.02 -14.49 -14.07
C GLU A 123 -9.87 -13.51 -13.77
N PRO A 124 -8.93 -13.33 -14.71
CA PRO A 124 -7.92 -12.30 -14.59
C PRO A 124 -8.53 -10.91 -14.86
N THR A 125 -7.94 -9.90 -14.23
CA THR A 125 -8.29 -8.51 -14.48
C THR A 125 -7.67 -7.99 -15.79
N TRP A 126 -7.92 -6.71 -16.12
CA TRP A 126 -7.37 -6.05 -17.29
C TRP A 126 -5.83 -6.07 -17.38
N ALA A 127 -5.15 -6.11 -16.25
CA ALA A 127 -3.68 -6.14 -16.17
C ALA A 127 -3.11 -7.57 -16.05
N GLY A 128 -3.97 -8.60 -16.03
CA GLY A 128 -3.58 -10.00 -15.97
C GLY A 128 -3.33 -10.55 -14.56
N TYR A 129 -3.52 -9.76 -13.51
CA TYR A 129 -3.49 -10.24 -12.15
C TYR A 129 -4.83 -10.88 -11.75
N LYS A 130 -4.81 -11.77 -10.76
CA LYS A 130 -6.02 -12.36 -10.17
C LYS A 130 -6.25 -11.82 -8.76
N VAL A 131 -7.53 -11.54 -8.46
CA VAL A 131 -7.97 -11.08 -7.15
C VAL A 131 -8.10 -12.28 -6.20
N PHE A 132 -7.77 -12.10 -4.93
CA PHE A 132 -7.93 -13.14 -3.92
C PHE A 132 -9.31 -13.09 -3.25
N ASP A 133 -9.77 -14.23 -2.77
CA ASP A 133 -11.01 -14.34 -1.99
C ASP A 133 -10.79 -13.78 -0.57
N ALA A 134 -11.13 -12.52 -0.36
CA ALA A 134 -11.03 -11.86 0.93
C ALA A 134 -12.02 -12.37 1.99
N TYR A 135 -13.03 -13.17 1.61
CA TYR A 135 -13.92 -13.82 2.54
C TYR A 135 -13.33 -15.12 3.12
N ASN A 136 -12.36 -15.70 2.44
CA ASN A 136 -11.64 -16.87 2.94
C ASN A 136 -10.65 -16.48 4.04
N PRO A 137 -10.81 -16.97 5.29
CA PRO A 137 -9.88 -16.63 6.39
C PRO A 137 -8.43 -17.01 6.11
N ALA A 138 -8.18 -18.18 5.52
CA ALA A 138 -6.82 -18.63 5.20
C ALA A 138 -6.16 -17.72 4.14
N ALA A 139 -6.93 -17.21 3.18
CA ALA A 139 -6.43 -16.26 2.20
C ALA A 139 -6.05 -14.91 2.83
N ARG A 140 -6.84 -14.41 3.79
CA ARG A 140 -6.50 -13.20 4.55
C ARG A 140 -5.22 -13.38 5.37
N ASP A 141 -5.02 -14.55 5.97
CA ASP A 141 -3.80 -14.87 6.73
C ASP A 141 -2.56 -14.90 5.82
N ILE A 142 -2.67 -15.52 4.65
CA ILE A 142 -1.61 -15.50 3.62
C ILE A 142 -1.30 -14.06 3.20
N PHE A 143 -2.33 -13.28 2.82
CA PHE A 143 -2.16 -11.89 2.43
C PHE A 143 -1.43 -11.09 3.52
N TRP A 144 -1.89 -11.19 4.78
CA TRP A 144 -1.30 -10.49 5.90
C TRP A 144 0.16 -10.89 6.15
N GLN A 145 0.48 -12.18 6.06
CA GLN A 145 1.86 -12.66 6.25
C GLN A 145 2.83 -12.04 5.22
N TYR A 146 2.44 -12.01 3.94
CA TYR A 146 3.26 -11.40 2.90
C TYR A 146 3.36 -9.89 3.05
N LEU A 147 2.24 -9.20 3.28
CA LEU A 147 2.20 -7.76 3.51
C LEU A 147 3.04 -7.37 4.73
N LYS A 148 2.89 -8.11 5.83
CA LYS A 148 3.66 -7.86 7.04
C LYS A 148 5.15 -7.99 6.79
N LYS A 149 5.59 -9.13 6.25
CA LYS A 149 7.01 -9.42 6.02
C LYS A 149 7.66 -8.49 5.01
N GLY A 150 6.97 -8.23 3.90
CA GLY A 150 7.55 -7.50 2.77
C GLY A 150 7.45 -5.97 2.88
N LEU A 151 6.45 -5.47 3.59
CA LEU A 151 6.14 -4.03 3.63
C LEU A 151 6.04 -3.47 5.06
N TYR A 152 5.17 -4.03 5.90
CA TYR A 152 4.96 -3.51 7.26
C TYR A 152 6.24 -3.54 8.10
N ASP A 153 6.96 -4.66 8.10
CA ASP A 153 8.22 -4.79 8.83
C ASP A 153 9.34 -3.91 8.25
N MET A 154 9.15 -3.31 7.07
CA MET A 154 10.05 -2.30 6.51
C MET A 154 9.82 -0.90 7.09
N GLY A 155 8.70 -0.68 7.78
CA GLY A 155 8.38 0.59 8.44
C GLY A 155 7.29 1.41 7.74
N VAL A 156 6.52 0.83 6.82
CA VAL A 156 5.39 1.52 6.16
C VAL A 156 4.35 1.90 7.21
N ASP A 157 3.91 3.17 7.20
CA ASP A 157 3.01 3.74 8.21
C ASP A 157 1.53 3.61 7.86
N ALA A 158 1.20 3.61 6.57
CA ALA A 158 -0.18 3.62 6.11
C ALA A 158 -0.36 2.90 4.78
N TRP A 159 -1.59 2.47 4.51
CA TRP A 159 -1.97 1.72 3.31
C TRP A 159 -3.00 2.48 2.49
N TRP A 160 -2.75 2.61 1.19
CA TRP A 160 -3.74 2.96 0.21
C TRP A 160 -4.27 1.67 -0.41
N MET A 161 -5.40 1.19 0.06
CA MET A 161 -6.03 -0.04 -0.43
C MET A 161 -6.84 0.29 -1.70
N ASP A 162 -6.15 0.20 -2.83
CA ASP A 162 -6.65 0.58 -4.15
C ASP A 162 -7.34 -0.59 -4.86
N ALA A 163 -8.20 -0.28 -5.83
CA ALA A 163 -8.93 -1.22 -6.70
C ALA A 163 -9.58 -2.39 -5.94
N THR A 164 -10.21 -2.08 -4.80
CA THR A 164 -10.95 -3.06 -4.00
C THR A 164 -12.32 -3.41 -4.58
N GLU A 165 -12.75 -2.73 -5.63
CA GLU A 165 -13.85 -3.06 -6.53
C GLU A 165 -13.30 -3.78 -7.77
N PRO A 166 -13.11 -5.10 -7.73
CA PRO A 166 -12.50 -5.82 -8.82
C PRO A 166 -13.40 -5.75 -10.06
N SER A 167 -12.91 -5.08 -11.11
CA SER A 167 -13.57 -5.11 -12.40
C SER A 167 -13.31 -6.47 -13.06
N PHE A 168 -14.22 -7.42 -12.77
CA PHE A 168 -14.35 -8.58 -13.62
C PHE A 168 -14.87 -8.09 -14.98
N ARG A 169 -14.30 -8.58 -16.07
CA ARG A 169 -14.91 -8.36 -17.38
C ARG A 169 -16.28 -9.04 -17.32
N ASP A 170 -17.32 -8.23 -17.40
CA ASP A 170 -18.66 -8.75 -17.62
C ASP A 170 -18.61 -9.62 -18.88
N GLY A 171 -18.78 -10.94 -18.69
CA GLY A 171 -18.84 -11.91 -19.77
C GLY A 171 -20.16 -11.79 -20.52
#